data_ee3352b400b7c85c3ac009181f6fdc27
#
_entry.id   ee3352b400b7c85c3ac009181f6fdc27
#
_cell.length_a   1.000
_cell.length_b   1.000
_cell.length_c   1.000
_cell.angle_alpha   90.00
_cell.angle_beta   90.00
_cell.angle_gamma   90.00
#
_symmetry.space_group_name_H-M   'P 1'
#
loop_
_entity.id
_entity.type
_entity.pdbx_description
1 polymer ?
#
loop_
_entity_poly.entity_id
_entity_poly.type
_entity_poly.pdbx_seq_one_letter_code
_entity_poly.pdbx_strand_id
1 'polypeptide(L)'
;MNNTCESDSLHFEVDLKQALIWVARALDYVGVDDTHHNHRVAYIAYQCALALGWDLKKAEFSYFAGMVHDCGVSETKEHLMLLETLMPQDAQAHCIRGYQSLQQCNILAQFAESILYHHTRWDELETLEVSPFNKDIAALLYLSDRLDFLRAQFTDECHSDMVTLHEQAIADTIMANAGSLFHPGMCDVMVKLIMTDGFWFAMESENIETIGLGFSHIDWLQKQLTIGDLMSLGLFLARIVDAKSPFTYQHSQKVAEISRFLAGKMSLCEHDQEMIFIAGLVHDIGKLKTPDDILHKQGKLNDQEYTRIKRHTIDTELALHKVFPNSKIAEWASNHHERLDGSGYPYHKTATDLDLPSRIIAVADVFQALSQDRPYRPRMPQHEIEALMTAMVDEGKLCPSVFGTLKRHLDGCYQMSIQDSE
;
A
#
# COMPACT_ATOMS: atom_id res chain seq x y z
N MET A 1 14.36 26.11 27.75
CA MET A 1 13.11 25.55 28.23
C MET A 1 13.22 24.05 28.06
N ASN A 2 13.34 23.33 29.18
CA ASN A 2 13.50 21.86 29.16
C ASN A 2 12.12 21.26 28.79
N ASN A 3 11.97 20.83 27.56
CA ASN A 3 10.91 19.87 27.20
C ASN A 3 11.42 18.48 27.63
N THR A 4 11.09 18.11 28.87
CA THR A 4 11.09 16.69 29.24
C THR A 4 9.93 16.04 28.52
N CYS A 5 10.21 15.31 27.44
CA CYS A 5 9.29 14.29 26.95
C CYS A 5 9.11 13.28 28.10
N GLU A 6 7.98 13.32 28.75
CA GLU A 6 7.59 12.27 29.69
C GLU A 6 7.48 10.96 28.90
N SER A 7 8.18 9.94 29.39
CA SER A 7 8.16 8.58 28.86
C SER A 7 6.90 7.85 29.29
N ASP A 8 5.74 8.45 29.04
CA ASP A 8 4.50 7.67 29.02
C ASP A 8 4.54 6.81 27.76
N SER A 9 4.22 5.54 27.89
CA SER A 9 4.07 4.59 26.79
C SER A 9 3.10 5.19 25.77
N LEU A 10 3.68 5.86 24.76
CA LEU A 10 2.92 6.59 23.74
C LEU A 10 2.13 5.59 22.93
N HIS A 11 0.84 5.53 23.20
CA HIS A 11 -0.11 4.79 22.41
C HIS A 11 -0.51 5.64 21.22
N PHE A 12 -0.24 5.14 20.03
CA PHE A 12 -0.67 5.78 18.80
C PHE A 12 -2.09 5.34 18.47
N GLU A 13 -2.97 6.32 18.25
CA GLU A 13 -4.23 6.06 17.59
C GLU A 13 -4.00 5.84 16.10
N VAL A 14 -4.02 4.58 15.70
CA VAL A 14 -4.04 4.18 14.29
C VAL A 14 -5.32 3.43 14.04
N ASP A 15 -6.07 3.88 13.07
CA ASP A 15 -7.23 3.15 12.60
C ASP A 15 -6.78 2.06 11.60
N LEU A 16 -6.58 0.83 12.12
CA LEU A 16 -6.16 -0.31 11.32
C LEU A 16 -7.15 -0.68 10.22
N LYS A 17 -8.45 -0.47 10.44
CA LYS A 17 -9.46 -0.71 9.41
C LYS A 17 -9.27 0.26 8.25
N GLN A 18 -9.09 1.54 8.56
CA GLN A 18 -8.77 2.57 7.57
C GLN A 18 -7.45 2.27 6.85
N ALA A 19 -6.43 1.81 7.59
CA ALA A 19 -5.15 1.43 7.00
C ALA A 19 -5.32 0.29 5.97
N LEU A 20 -6.07 -0.77 6.30
CA LEU A 20 -6.29 -1.90 5.40
C LEU A 20 -7.18 -1.54 4.20
N ILE A 21 -8.24 -0.77 4.41
CA ILE A 21 -9.08 -0.24 3.32
C ILE A 21 -8.22 0.62 2.39
N TRP A 22 -7.32 1.41 2.97
CA TRP A 22 -6.43 2.23 2.18
C TRP A 22 -5.39 1.39 1.41
N VAL A 23 -4.85 0.31 2.02
CA VAL A 23 -4.00 -0.67 1.32
C VAL A 23 -4.73 -1.25 0.13
N ALA A 24 -5.98 -1.72 0.30
CA ALA A 24 -6.78 -2.25 -0.80
C ALA A 24 -6.96 -1.22 -1.93
N ARG A 25 -7.30 0.03 -1.59
CA ARG A 25 -7.37 1.13 -2.59
C ARG A 25 -6.04 1.36 -3.30
N ALA A 26 -4.94 1.26 -2.56
CA ALA A 26 -3.61 1.43 -3.12
C ALA A 26 -3.27 0.30 -4.10
N LEU A 27 -3.60 -0.94 -3.75
CA LEU A 27 -3.41 -2.11 -4.61
C LEU A 27 -4.29 -2.06 -5.86
N ASP A 28 -5.54 -1.61 -5.74
CA ASP A 28 -6.44 -1.40 -6.87
C ASP A 28 -5.88 -0.39 -7.91
N TYR A 29 -5.02 0.54 -7.48
CA TYR A 29 -4.33 1.47 -8.38
C TYR A 29 -3.03 0.92 -9.02
N VAL A 30 -2.52 -0.22 -8.56
CA VAL A 30 -1.35 -0.88 -9.18
C VAL A 30 -1.74 -1.61 -10.47
N GLY A 31 -3.03 -1.86 -10.67
CA GLY A 31 -3.58 -2.57 -11.83
C GLY A 31 -4.09 -1.67 -12.95
N VAL A 32 -4.80 -2.28 -13.85
CA VAL A 32 -5.57 -1.63 -14.91
C VAL A 32 -6.76 -0.90 -14.29
N ASP A 33 -7.43 -0.03 -15.08
CA ASP A 33 -8.57 0.81 -14.69
C ASP A 33 -9.80 0.08 -14.03
N ASP A 34 -9.69 -1.19 -13.67
CA ASP A 34 -10.69 -1.88 -12.83
C ASP A 34 -10.48 -1.52 -11.35
N THR A 35 -10.73 -0.27 -11.04
CA THR A 35 -10.70 0.27 -9.68
C THR A 35 -11.67 -0.53 -8.80
N HIS A 36 -11.15 -1.01 -7.62
CA HIS A 36 -11.93 -1.71 -6.58
C HIS A 36 -12.00 -3.24 -6.66
N HIS A 37 -11.10 -3.92 -7.39
CA HIS A 37 -11.02 -5.38 -7.42
C HIS A 37 -10.86 -5.97 -6.00
N ASN A 38 -9.87 -5.51 -5.24
CA ASN A 38 -9.63 -5.99 -3.88
C ASN A 38 -10.82 -5.77 -2.95
N HIS A 39 -11.56 -4.66 -3.12
CA HIS A 39 -12.79 -4.39 -2.37
C HIS A 39 -13.88 -5.42 -2.72
N ARG A 40 -14.08 -5.72 -4.00
CA ARG A 40 -15.10 -6.69 -4.42
C ARG A 40 -14.74 -8.11 -3.97
N VAL A 41 -13.48 -8.52 -4.10
CA VAL A 41 -13.01 -9.82 -3.57
C VAL A 41 -13.25 -9.92 -2.07
N ALA A 42 -12.96 -8.88 -1.30
CA ALA A 42 -13.24 -8.82 0.14
C ALA A 42 -14.74 -8.97 0.45
N TYR A 43 -15.60 -8.27 -0.28
CA TYR A 43 -17.05 -8.37 -0.15
C TYR A 43 -17.55 -9.77 -0.47
N ILE A 44 -17.15 -10.33 -1.60
CA ILE A 44 -17.55 -11.67 -2.06
C ILE A 44 -17.14 -12.72 -1.01
N ALA A 45 -15.89 -12.66 -0.54
CA ALA A 45 -15.38 -13.58 0.47
C ALA A 45 -16.18 -13.47 1.79
N TYR A 46 -16.47 -12.26 2.25
CA TYR A 46 -17.26 -12.02 3.45
C TYR A 46 -18.69 -12.56 3.33
N GLN A 47 -19.40 -12.26 2.23
CA GLN A 47 -20.77 -12.73 2.01
C GLN A 47 -20.84 -14.26 1.93
N CYS A 48 -19.87 -14.87 1.23
CA CYS A 48 -19.81 -16.33 1.16
C CYS A 48 -19.49 -16.96 2.53
N ALA A 49 -18.57 -16.38 3.29
CA ALA A 49 -18.25 -16.84 4.65
C ALA A 49 -19.48 -16.83 5.57
N LEU A 50 -20.28 -15.76 5.53
CA LEU A 50 -21.54 -15.67 6.28
C LEU A 50 -22.55 -16.75 5.82
N ALA A 51 -22.70 -16.94 4.52
CA ALA A 51 -23.61 -17.93 3.95
C ALA A 51 -23.17 -19.39 4.23
N LEU A 52 -21.86 -19.63 4.39
CA LEU A 52 -21.28 -20.89 4.86
C LEU A 52 -21.55 -21.14 6.35
N GLY A 53 -22.06 -20.14 7.09
CA GLY A 53 -22.29 -20.22 8.54
C GLY A 53 -21.01 -20.11 9.36
N TRP A 54 -19.95 -19.53 8.82
CA TRP A 54 -18.73 -19.25 9.60
C TRP A 54 -19.01 -18.23 10.69
N ASP A 55 -18.28 -18.32 11.80
CA ASP A 55 -18.36 -17.31 12.84
C ASP A 55 -17.90 -15.93 12.33
N LEU A 56 -18.35 -14.87 13.03
CA LEU A 56 -18.07 -13.50 12.59
C LEU A 56 -16.58 -13.18 12.54
N LYS A 57 -15.75 -13.76 13.44
CA LYS A 57 -14.29 -13.54 13.41
C LYS A 57 -13.67 -14.08 12.13
N LYS A 58 -14.06 -15.29 11.72
CA LYS A 58 -13.56 -15.90 10.48
C LYS A 58 -14.09 -15.18 9.25
N ALA A 59 -15.36 -14.73 9.26
CA ALA A 59 -15.95 -13.97 8.17
C ALA A 59 -15.29 -12.58 8.01
N GLU A 60 -15.09 -11.83 9.10
CA GLU A 60 -14.37 -10.55 9.09
C GLU A 60 -12.91 -10.73 8.67
N PHE A 61 -12.26 -11.84 9.10
CA PHE A 61 -10.91 -12.18 8.67
C PHE A 61 -10.83 -12.39 7.15
N SER A 62 -11.81 -13.13 6.56
CA SER A 62 -11.83 -13.37 5.11
C SER A 62 -12.00 -12.07 4.31
N TYR A 63 -12.74 -11.10 4.84
CA TYR A 63 -12.86 -9.77 4.26
C TYR A 63 -11.50 -9.05 4.17
N PHE A 64 -10.77 -8.96 5.29
CA PHE A 64 -9.47 -8.28 5.29
C PHE A 64 -8.40 -9.06 4.52
N ALA A 65 -8.47 -10.40 4.51
CA ALA A 65 -7.62 -11.21 3.65
C ALA A 65 -7.87 -10.88 2.16
N GLY A 66 -9.14 -10.70 1.76
CA GLY A 66 -9.50 -10.24 0.41
C GLY A 66 -8.99 -8.84 0.10
N MET A 67 -8.99 -7.92 1.08
CA MET A 67 -8.45 -6.56 0.91
C MET A 67 -6.95 -6.54 0.57
N VAL A 68 -6.19 -7.56 0.99
CA VAL A 68 -4.72 -7.58 0.84
C VAL A 68 -4.23 -8.74 -0.02
N HIS A 69 -5.12 -9.51 -0.67
CA HIS A 69 -4.72 -10.75 -1.33
C HIS A 69 -3.67 -10.55 -2.42
N ASP A 70 -3.76 -9.46 -3.16
CA ASP A 70 -2.87 -9.11 -4.27
C ASP A 70 -1.69 -8.20 -3.86
N CYS A 71 -1.36 -8.12 -2.56
CA CYS A 71 -0.26 -7.27 -2.08
C CYS A 71 1.13 -7.66 -2.63
N GLY A 72 1.24 -8.79 -3.28
CA GLY A 72 2.46 -9.25 -3.97
C GLY A 72 2.51 -8.92 -5.46
N VAL A 73 1.46 -8.35 -6.04
CA VAL A 73 1.47 -7.87 -7.43
C VAL A 73 2.37 -6.63 -7.52
N SER A 74 3.35 -6.66 -8.43
CA SER A 74 4.39 -5.64 -8.53
C SER A 74 4.25 -4.73 -9.75
N GLU A 75 3.62 -5.20 -10.82
CA GLU A 75 3.51 -4.48 -12.08
C GLU A 75 2.11 -4.59 -12.68
N THR A 76 1.66 -3.53 -13.37
CA THR A 76 0.40 -3.53 -14.13
C THR A 76 0.32 -4.67 -15.13
N LYS A 77 1.45 -5.03 -15.77
CA LYS A 77 1.51 -6.16 -16.72
C LYS A 77 1.21 -7.50 -16.04
N GLU A 78 1.73 -7.72 -14.84
CA GLU A 78 1.45 -8.93 -14.06
C GLU A 78 -0.04 -9.01 -13.69
N HIS A 79 -0.61 -7.91 -13.24
CA HIS A 79 -2.05 -7.83 -12.94
C HIS A 79 -2.91 -8.13 -14.18
N LEU A 80 -2.55 -7.58 -15.35
CA LEU A 80 -3.23 -7.91 -16.62
C LEU A 80 -3.23 -9.41 -16.91
N MET A 81 -2.10 -10.08 -16.71
CA MET A 81 -1.98 -11.53 -16.93
C MET A 81 -2.89 -12.35 -16.00
N LEU A 82 -3.13 -11.87 -14.77
CA LEU A 82 -4.06 -12.49 -13.83
C LEU A 82 -5.54 -12.35 -14.29
N LEU A 83 -5.81 -11.34 -15.11
CA LEU A 83 -7.15 -11.04 -15.66
C LEU A 83 -7.39 -11.63 -17.06
N GLU A 84 -6.43 -12.35 -17.66
CA GLU A 84 -6.59 -12.91 -19.02
C GLU A 84 -7.40 -14.20 -19.03
N THR A 85 -7.27 -15.04 -17.99
CA THR A 85 -7.89 -16.36 -17.96
C THR A 85 -8.39 -16.75 -16.58
N LEU A 86 -9.34 -17.71 -16.52
CA LEU A 86 -9.81 -18.28 -15.25
C LEU A 86 -8.69 -18.96 -14.44
N MET A 87 -7.68 -19.48 -15.13
CA MET A 87 -6.49 -20.11 -14.53
C MET A 87 -5.22 -19.38 -15.02
N PRO A 88 -4.84 -18.27 -14.39
CA PRO A 88 -3.67 -17.53 -14.80
C PRO A 88 -2.39 -18.38 -14.61
N GLN A 89 -1.54 -18.37 -15.64
CA GLN A 89 -0.21 -18.95 -15.54
C GLN A 89 0.69 -18.03 -14.72
N ASP A 90 1.63 -18.60 -13.96
CA ASP A 90 2.62 -17.87 -13.15
C ASP A 90 2.04 -17.05 -11.96
N ALA A 91 0.76 -17.28 -11.56
CA ALA A 91 0.15 -16.64 -10.40
C ALA A 91 0.92 -16.89 -9.08
N GLN A 92 1.69 -17.99 -9.00
CA GLN A 92 2.47 -18.34 -7.80
C GLN A 92 3.49 -17.27 -7.40
N ALA A 93 4.03 -16.53 -8.37
CA ALA A 93 5.07 -15.53 -8.08
C ALA A 93 4.60 -14.41 -7.17
N HIS A 94 3.41 -13.83 -7.43
CA HIS A 94 2.87 -12.78 -6.56
C HIS A 94 2.38 -13.33 -5.21
N CYS A 95 1.86 -14.57 -5.17
CA CYS A 95 1.51 -15.23 -3.90
C CYS A 95 2.72 -15.33 -2.96
N ILE A 96 3.89 -15.74 -3.49
CA ILE A 96 5.15 -15.83 -2.73
C ILE A 96 5.60 -14.44 -2.26
N ARG A 97 5.60 -13.43 -3.12
CA ARG A 97 5.98 -12.06 -2.73
C ARG A 97 5.02 -11.48 -1.68
N GLY A 98 3.71 -11.69 -1.85
CA GLY A 98 2.69 -11.31 -0.89
C GLY A 98 2.93 -11.96 0.47
N TYR A 99 3.15 -13.27 0.51
CA TYR A 99 3.52 -14.01 1.71
C TYR A 99 4.74 -13.41 2.41
N GLN A 100 5.84 -13.19 1.68
CA GLN A 100 7.06 -12.63 2.23
C GLN A 100 6.86 -11.21 2.80
N SER A 101 6.11 -10.37 2.09
CA SER A 101 5.82 -9.00 2.52
C SER A 101 4.94 -8.97 3.77
N LEU A 102 3.91 -9.81 3.81
CA LEU A 102 3.00 -9.91 4.97
C LEU A 102 3.69 -10.48 6.20
N GLN A 103 4.56 -11.50 6.05
CA GLN A 103 5.31 -12.07 7.18
C GLN A 103 6.19 -11.05 7.89
N GLN A 104 6.70 -10.05 7.19
CA GLN A 104 7.54 -9.01 7.75
C GLN A 104 6.74 -7.88 8.42
N CYS A 105 5.42 -7.89 8.32
CA CYS A 105 4.54 -6.95 8.98
C CYS A 105 3.80 -7.63 10.13
N ASN A 106 4.18 -7.35 11.38
CA ASN A 106 3.64 -8.00 12.57
C ASN A 106 2.11 -8.07 12.61
N ILE A 107 1.44 -7.01 12.15
CA ILE A 107 -0.02 -6.89 12.15
C ILE A 107 -0.64 -7.77 11.07
N LEU A 108 0.01 -7.86 9.90
CA LEU A 108 -0.52 -8.51 8.70
C LEU A 108 -0.03 -9.95 8.53
N ALA A 109 0.96 -10.39 9.32
CA ALA A 109 1.57 -11.73 9.23
C ALA A 109 0.55 -12.87 9.31
N GLN A 110 -0.57 -12.64 9.99
CA GLN A 110 -1.65 -13.61 10.12
C GLN A 110 -2.34 -13.97 8.78
N PHE A 111 -2.28 -13.10 7.78
CA PHE A 111 -2.83 -13.35 6.45
C PHE A 111 -1.87 -14.12 5.55
N ALA A 112 -0.58 -14.12 5.88
CA ALA A 112 0.49 -14.56 4.99
C ALA A 112 0.26 -15.96 4.42
N GLU A 113 -0.02 -16.97 5.28
CA GLU A 113 -0.20 -18.35 4.81
C GLU A 113 -1.42 -18.50 3.90
N SER A 114 -2.54 -17.83 4.19
CA SER A 114 -3.72 -17.85 3.31
C SER A 114 -3.40 -17.22 1.95
N ILE A 115 -2.61 -16.13 1.93
CA ILE A 115 -2.21 -15.44 0.70
C ILE A 115 -1.21 -16.27 -0.10
N LEU A 116 -0.32 -17.06 0.54
CA LEU A 116 0.59 -17.95 -0.18
C LEU A 116 -0.15 -18.94 -1.09
N TYR A 117 -1.33 -19.39 -0.66
CA TYR A 117 -2.09 -20.45 -1.33
C TYR A 117 -3.34 -19.96 -2.06
N HIS A 118 -3.61 -18.65 -2.14
CA HIS A 118 -4.89 -18.14 -2.67
C HIS A 118 -5.11 -18.37 -4.17
N HIS A 119 -4.10 -18.79 -4.94
CA HIS A 119 -4.22 -19.27 -6.31
C HIS A 119 -3.94 -20.77 -6.47
N THR A 120 -3.86 -21.50 -5.35
CA THR A 120 -3.70 -22.96 -5.40
C THR A 120 -5.05 -23.61 -5.68
N ARG A 121 -5.08 -24.49 -6.68
CA ARG A 121 -6.29 -25.26 -7.06
C ARG A 121 -6.75 -26.12 -5.89
N TRP A 122 -8.06 -26.32 -5.78
CA TRP A 122 -8.62 -27.11 -4.68
C TRP A 122 -8.09 -28.55 -4.66
N ASP A 123 -8.04 -29.23 -5.82
CA ASP A 123 -7.55 -30.62 -5.95
C ASP A 123 -6.09 -30.79 -5.52
N GLU A 124 -5.32 -29.73 -5.49
CA GLU A 124 -3.97 -29.66 -4.94
C GLU A 124 -4.00 -29.24 -3.46
N LEU A 125 -4.66 -28.12 -3.17
CA LEU A 125 -4.72 -27.51 -1.83
C LEU A 125 -5.26 -28.47 -0.76
N GLU A 126 -6.25 -29.32 -1.10
CA GLU A 126 -6.83 -30.28 -0.15
C GLU A 126 -5.80 -31.29 0.35
N THR A 127 -4.75 -31.59 -0.46
CA THR A 127 -3.70 -32.57 -0.13
C THR A 127 -2.54 -31.97 0.66
N LEU A 128 -2.38 -30.64 0.67
CA LEU A 128 -1.26 -29.97 1.34
C LEU A 128 -1.44 -29.97 2.87
N GLU A 129 -0.31 -30.00 3.59
CA GLU A 129 -0.27 -29.84 5.03
C GLU A 129 -0.35 -28.35 5.43
N VAL A 130 -1.51 -27.76 5.24
CA VAL A 130 -1.85 -26.38 5.61
C VAL A 130 -2.92 -26.42 6.71
N SER A 131 -2.91 -25.47 7.64
CA SER A 131 -3.94 -25.43 8.69
C SER A 131 -5.35 -25.37 8.07
N PRO A 132 -6.34 -26.06 8.65
CA PRO A 132 -7.71 -26.03 8.11
C PRO A 132 -8.25 -24.60 7.94
N PHE A 133 -7.93 -23.71 8.88
CA PHE A 133 -8.32 -22.31 8.82
C PHE A 133 -7.76 -21.60 7.58
N ASN A 134 -6.44 -21.68 7.34
CA ASN A 134 -5.79 -21.03 6.20
C ASN A 134 -6.16 -21.69 4.87
N LYS A 135 -6.39 -23.02 4.88
CA LYS A 135 -6.88 -23.75 3.72
C LYS A 135 -8.26 -23.24 3.28
N ASP A 136 -9.18 -23.08 4.23
CA ASP A 136 -10.53 -22.55 3.98
C ASP A 136 -10.48 -21.12 3.45
N ILE A 137 -9.67 -20.25 4.06
CA ILE A 137 -9.51 -18.86 3.63
C ILE A 137 -8.90 -18.79 2.22
N ALA A 138 -7.83 -19.54 1.94
CA ALA A 138 -7.18 -19.58 0.62
C ALA A 138 -8.15 -20.05 -0.47
N ALA A 139 -8.89 -21.14 -0.24
CA ALA A 139 -9.89 -21.64 -1.16
C ALA A 139 -11.03 -20.64 -1.42
N LEU A 140 -11.48 -19.95 -0.37
CA LEU A 140 -12.50 -18.91 -0.48
C LEU A 140 -12.00 -17.69 -1.26
N LEU A 141 -10.77 -17.25 -1.01
CA LEU A 141 -10.16 -16.14 -1.75
C LEU A 141 -10.04 -16.47 -3.23
N TYR A 142 -9.59 -17.70 -3.57
CA TYR A 142 -9.49 -18.11 -4.97
C TYR A 142 -10.83 -18.08 -5.68
N LEU A 143 -11.88 -18.61 -5.06
CA LEU A 143 -13.23 -18.56 -5.63
C LEU A 143 -13.74 -17.12 -5.76
N SER A 144 -13.49 -16.28 -4.76
CA SER A 144 -13.94 -14.88 -4.74
C SER A 144 -13.26 -14.02 -5.80
N ASP A 145 -11.97 -14.17 -5.93
CA ASP A 145 -11.14 -13.51 -6.95
C ASP A 145 -11.58 -13.94 -8.36
N ARG A 146 -11.74 -15.24 -8.60
CA ARG A 146 -12.20 -15.73 -9.92
C ARG A 146 -13.67 -15.39 -10.21
N LEU A 147 -14.50 -15.21 -9.19
CA LEU A 147 -15.85 -14.68 -9.39
C LEU A 147 -15.82 -13.23 -9.88
N ASP A 148 -14.97 -12.38 -9.30
CA ASP A 148 -14.84 -10.99 -9.77
C ASP A 148 -14.26 -10.93 -11.20
N PHE A 149 -13.31 -11.82 -11.53
CA PHE A 149 -12.84 -12.01 -12.91
C PHE A 149 -13.99 -12.38 -13.87
N LEU A 150 -14.86 -13.32 -13.50
CA LEU A 150 -16.01 -13.70 -14.34
C LEU A 150 -17.02 -12.55 -14.47
N ARG A 151 -17.26 -11.80 -13.39
CA ARG A 151 -18.09 -10.59 -13.42
C ARG A 151 -17.56 -9.58 -14.45
N ALA A 152 -16.26 -9.32 -14.44
CA ALA A 152 -15.62 -8.33 -15.32
C ALA A 152 -15.77 -8.66 -16.82
N GLN A 153 -16.02 -9.92 -17.17
CA GLN A 153 -16.27 -10.31 -18.56
C GLN A 153 -17.65 -9.84 -19.10
N PHE A 154 -18.58 -9.50 -18.23
CA PHE A 154 -19.95 -9.12 -18.56
C PHE A 154 -20.32 -7.70 -18.14
N THR A 155 -19.35 -6.93 -17.63
CA THR A 155 -19.57 -5.57 -17.13
C THR A 155 -18.58 -4.61 -17.77
N ASP A 156 -18.99 -3.36 -17.90
CA ASP A 156 -18.13 -2.22 -18.16
C ASP A 156 -18.34 -1.14 -17.07
N GLU A 157 -17.52 -0.08 -17.08
CA GLU A 157 -17.60 1.00 -16.09
C GLU A 157 -18.99 1.67 -15.98
N CYS A 158 -19.76 1.65 -17.06
CA CYS A 158 -21.08 2.30 -17.13
C CYS A 158 -22.24 1.36 -16.81
N HIS A 159 -22.01 0.04 -16.82
CA HIS A 159 -23.07 -0.97 -16.78
C HIS A 159 -22.71 -2.14 -15.82
N SER A 160 -22.23 -1.83 -14.63
CA SER A 160 -21.84 -2.83 -13.63
C SER A 160 -23.00 -3.72 -13.16
N ASP A 161 -24.23 -3.20 -13.21
CA ASP A 161 -25.48 -3.89 -12.87
C ASP A 161 -25.92 -4.92 -13.92
N MET A 162 -25.42 -4.83 -15.15
CA MET A 162 -25.75 -5.77 -16.22
C MET A 162 -25.25 -7.21 -15.98
N VAL A 163 -24.40 -7.43 -14.99
CA VAL A 163 -23.96 -8.77 -14.58
C VAL A 163 -25.11 -9.69 -14.21
N THR A 164 -26.21 -9.15 -13.69
CA THR A 164 -27.42 -9.93 -13.33
C THR A 164 -28.08 -10.64 -14.53
N LEU A 165 -27.82 -10.19 -15.75
CA LEU A 165 -28.25 -10.87 -16.96
C LEU A 165 -27.44 -12.13 -17.30
N HIS A 166 -26.29 -12.32 -16.62
CA HIS A 166 -25.28 -13.36 -16.90
C HIS A 166 -25.01 -14.28 -15.71
N GLU A 167 -25.73 -14.12 -14.60
CA GLU A 167 -25.52 -14.88 -13.36
C GLU A 167 -25.57 -16.40 -13.57
N GLN A 168 -26.45 -16.91 -14.46
CA GLN A 168 -26.50 -18.32 -14.76
C GLN A 168 -25.23 -18.82 -15.46
N ALA A 169 -24.71 -18.08 -16.43
CA ALA A 169 -23.47 -18.44 -17.11
C ALA A 169 -22.27 -18.45 -16.15
N ILE A 170 -22.23 -17.50 -15.21
CA ILE A 170 -21.22 -17.45 -14.14
C ILE A 170 -21.38 -18.67 -13.21
N ALA A 171 -22.60 -18.98 -12.78
CA ALA A 171 -22.92 -20.14 -11.96
C ALA A 171 -22.49 -21.47 -12.62
N ASP A 172 -22.82 -21.65 -13.89
CA ASP A 172 -22.45 -22.84 -14.67
C ASP A 172 -20.92 -22.99 -14.75
N THR A 173 -20.18 -21.88 -14.91
CA THR A 173 -18.72 -21.88 -14.96
C THR A 173 -18.12 -22.27 -13.60
N ILE A 174 -18.65 -21.74 -12.49
CA ILE A 174 -18.22 -22.09 -11.13
C ILE A 174 -18.46 -23.58 -10.86
N MET A 175 -19.66 -24.09 -11.17
CA MET A 175 -20.02 -25.49 -10.93
C MET A 175 -19.24 -26.47 -11.80
N ALA A 176 -18.90 -26.09 -13.02
CA ALA A 176 -18.06 -26.92 -13.91
C ALA A 176 -16.64 -27.11 -13.37
N ASN A 177 -16.18 -26.23 -12.49
CA ASN A 177 -14.85 -26.27 -11.88
C ASN A 177 -14.88 -26.69 -10.39
N ALA A 178 -16.04 -27.06 -9.85
CA ALA A 178 -16.17 -27.53 -8.48
C ALA A 178 -15.44 -28.88 -8.27
N GLY A 179 -14.68 -28.98 -7.16
CA GLY A 179 -13.88 -30.15 -6.83
C GLY A 179 -12.53 -30.25 -7.55
N SER A 180 -12.29 -29.41 -8.56
CA SER A 180 -10.98 -29.30 -9.24
C SER A 180 -10.31 -27.96 -8.90
N LEU A 181 -10.84 -26.88 -9.46
CA LEU A 181 -10.32 -25.54 -9.25
C LEU A 181 -10.79 -24.97 -7.90
N PHE A 182 -12.08 -25.14 -7.61
CA PHE A 182 -12.75 -24.56 -6.44
C PHE A 182 -13.24 -25.61 -5.46
N HIS A 183 -13.29 -25.23 -4.17
CA HIS A 183 -13.87 -26.06 -3.13
C HIS A 183 -15.38 -26.31 -3.38
N PRO A 184 -15.84 -27.59 -3.50
CA PRO A 184 -17.19 -27.88 -3.97
C PRO A 184 -18.29 -27.30 -3.06
N GLY A 185 -18.14 -27.42 -1.73
CA GLY A 185 -19.11 -26.86 -0.79
C GLY A 185 -19.21 -25.34 -0.81
N MET A 186 -18.12 -24.62 -1.16
CA MET A 186 -18.14 -23.18 -1.37
C MET A 186 -18.83 -22.81 -2.68
N CYS A 187 -18.65 -23.59 -3.75
CA CYS A 187 -19.36 -23.39 -5.00
C CYS A 187 -20.89 -23.46 -4.83
N ASP A 188 -21.38 -24.46 -4.09
CA ASP A 188 -22.81 -24.63 -3.82
C ASP A 188 -23.43 -23.41 -3.11
N VAL A 189 -22.68 -22.77 -2.22
CA VAL A 189 -23.11 -21.58 -1.49
C VAL A 189 -22.98 -20.34 -2.38
N MET A 190 -21.86 -20.19 -3.08
CA MET A 190 -21.59 -19.04 -3.96
C MET A 190 -22.65 -18.93 -5.06
N VAL A 191 -23.00 -20.05 -5.70
CA VAL A 191 -24.05 -20.07 -6.73
C VAL A 191 -25.38 -19.55 -6.18
N LYS A 192 -25.77 -19.88 -4.95
CA LYS A 192 -26.99 -19.35 -4.35
C LYS A 192 -26.92 -17.84 -4.10
N LEU A 193 -25.77 -17.31 -3.77
CA LEU A 193 -25.57 -15.87 -3.56
C LEU A 193 -25.67 -15.09 -4.86
N ILE A 194 -24.96 -15.54 -5.90
CA ILE A 194 -24.89 -14.83 -7.18
C ILE A 194 -26.21 -14.85 -7.96
N MET A 195 -27.13 -15.76 -7.64
CA MET A 195 -28.51 -15.79 -8.21
C MET A 195 -29.43 -14.76 -7.53
N THR A 196 -28.89 -13.76 -6.83
CA THR A 196 -29.66 -12.69 -6.20
C THR A 196 -29.13 -11.33 -6.62
N ASP A 197 -29.99 -10.47 -7.19
CA ASP A 197 -29.64 -9.11 -7.62
C ASP A 197 -28.95 -8.30 -6.50
N GLY A 198 -29.43 -8.46 -5.27
CA GLY A 198 -28.90 -7.73 -4.10
C GLY A 198 -27.43 -8.02 -3.82
N PHE A 199 -26.93 -9.22 -4.15
CA PHE A 199 -25.51 -9.54 -4.01
C PHE A 199 -24.65 -8.67 -4.94
N TRP A 200 -25.07 -8.51 -6.18
CA TRP A 200 -24.34 -7.73 -7.19
C TRP A 200 -24.48 -6.22 -6.96
N PHE A 201 -25.69 -5.74 -6.66
CA PHE A 201 -25.95 -4.31 -6.47
C PHE A 201 -25.29 -3.75 -5.22
N ALA A 202 -24.95 -4.60 -4.24
CA ALA A 202 -24.25 -4.19 -3.04
C ALA A 202 -22.72 -4.08 -3.22
N MET A 203 -22.17 -4.37 -4.41
CA MET A 203 -20.72 -4.31 -4.70
C MET A 203 -20.19 -2.90 -4.97
N GLU A 204 -20.86 -1.87 -4.46
CA GLU A 204 -20.36 -0.50 -4.50
C GLU A 204 -19.24 -0.30 -3.45
N SER A 205 -18.14 0.34 -3.86
CA SER A 205 -16.94 0.49 -3.01
C SER A 205 -17.22 1.18 -1.67
N GLU A 206 -18.06 2.22 -1.67
CA GLU A 206 -18.45 2.94 -0.45
C GLU A 206 -19.23 2.04 0.52
N ASN A 207 -20.11 1.17 0.00
CA ASN A 207 -20.82 0.20 0.81
C ASN A 207 -19.87 -0.85 1.38
N ILE A 208 -18.95 -1.39 0.57
CA ILE A 208 -17.97 -2.39 1.00
C ILE A 208 -17.10 -1.83 2.11
N GLU A 209 -16.59 -0.62 1.97
CA GLU A 209 -15.79 0.03 3.02
C GLU A 209 -16.58 0.25 4.31
N THR A 210 -17.84 0.67 4.19
CA THR A 210 -18.73 0.86 5.35
C THR A 210 -18.92 -0.44 6.12
N ILE A 211 -19.07 -1.58 5.42
CA ILE A 211 -19.11 -2.91 6.04
C ILE A 211 -17.84 -3.15 6.86
N GLY A 212 -16.65 -2.96 6.26
CA GLY A 212 -15.37 -3.19 6.91
C GLY A 212 -15.15 -2.29 8.14
N LEU A 213 -15.56 -1.03 8.07
CA LEU A 213 -15.46 -0.10 9.19
C LEU A 213 -16.36 -0.50 10.37
N GLY A 214 -17.48 -1.17 10.10
CA GLY A 214 -18.41 -1.69 11.11
C GLY A 214 -17.90 -2.89 11.90
N PHE A 215 -16.85 -3.58 11.47
CA PHE A 215 -16.36 -4.80 12.11
C PHE A 215 -15.81 -4.56 13.52
N SER A 216 -16.07 -5.50 14.42
CA SER A 216 -15.67 -5.38 15.84
C SER A 216 -15.32 -6.71 16.51
N HIS A 217 -15.38 -7.83 15.79
CA HIS A 217 -15.19 -9.17 16.37
C HIS A 217 -13.74 -9.66 16.30
N ILE A 218 -12.90 -8.99 15.53
CA ILE A 218 -11.48 -9.32 15.40
C ILE A 218 -10.67 -8.55 16.46
N ASP A 219 -10.09 -9.26 17.41
CA ASP A 219 -9.38 -8.68 18.56
C ASP A 219 -8.19 -7.81 18.16
N TRP A 220 -7.45 -8.18 17.11
CA TRP A 220 -6.26 -7.43 16.68
C TRP A 220 -6.58 -6.07 16.04
N LEU A 221 -7.79 -5.86 15.50
CA LEU A 221 -8.22 -4.53 15.01
C LEU A 221 -8.40 -3.50 16.13
N GLN A 222 -8.58 -3.99 17.37
CA GLN A 222 -8.75 -3.14 18.54
C GLN A 222 -7.46 -3.03 19.38
N LYS A 223 -6.39 -3.69 18.96
CA LYS A 223 -5.11 -3.68 19.67
C LYS A 223 -4.49 -2.30 19.58
N GLN A 224 -4.04 -1.79 20.71
CA GLN A 224 -3.17 -0.62 20.73
C GLN A 224 -1.84 -0.99 20.07
N LEU A 225 -1.46 -0.22 19.06
CA LEU A 225 -0.25 -0.49 18.29
C LEU A 225 0.97 0.08 18.99
N THR A 226 2.03 -0.71 18.98
CA THR A 226 3.37 -0.24 19.37
C THR A 226 4.01 0.53 18.22
N ILE A 227 5.04 1.32 18.51
CA ILE A 227 5.84 1.99 17.48
C ILE A 227 6.45 0.97 16.49
N GLY A 228 6.84 -0.21 16.96
CA GLY A 228 7.34 -1.30 16.11
C GLY A 228 6.27 -1.84 15.14
N ASP A 229 5.01 -1.93 15.58
CA ASP A 229 3.89 -2.30 14.71
C ASP A 229 3.68 -1.25 13.62
N LEU A 230 3.77 0.05 13.97
CA LEU A 230 3.65 1.16 13.00
C LEU A 230 4.79 1.19 11.99
N MET A 231 6.02 0.96 12.46
CA MET A 231 7.19 0.87 11.58
C MET A 231 7.05 -0.30 10.61
N SER A 232 6.60 -1.47 11.08
CA SER A 232 6.39 -2.64 10.21
C SER A 232 5.28 -2.40 9.18
N LEU A 233 4.19 -1.72 9.55
CA LEU A 233 3.14 -1.31 8.62
C LEU A 233 3.65 -0.27 7.61
N GLY A 234 4.40 0.73 8.07
CA GLY A 234 5.03 1.73 7.19
C GLY A 234 5.99 1.10 6.18
N LEU A 235 6.82 0.13 6.60
CA LEU A 235 7.69 -0.64 5.71
C LEU A 235 6.90 -1.47 4.70
N PHE A 236 5.80 -2.10 5.11
CA PHE A 236 4.92 -2.81 4.20
C PHE A 236 4.34 -1.88 3.12
N LEU A 237 3.82 -0.71 3.51
CA LEU A 237 3.30 0.30 2.60
C LEU A 237 4.39 0.84 1.66
N ALA A 238 5.57 1.13 2.18
CA ALA A 238 6.72 1.60 1.39
C ALA A 238 7.08 0.59 0.29
N ARG A 239 7.09 -0.71 0.58
CA ARG A 239 7.37 -1.76 -0.41
C ARG A 239 6.35 -1.82 -1.53
N ILE A 240 5.06 -1.63 -1.23
CA ILE A 240 4.01 -1.57 -2.26
C ILE A 240 4.24 -0.37 -3.18
N VAL A 241 4.55 0.81 -2.61
CA VAL A 241 4.86 2.01 -3.39
C VAL A 241 6.10 1.83 -4.25
N ASP A 242 7.17 1.32 -3.64
CA ASP A 242 8.46 1.12 -4.30
C ASP A 242 8.37 0.02 -5.39
N ALA A 243 7.50 -0.99 -5.21
CA ALA A 243 7.25 -2.02 -6.22
C ALA A 243 6.55 -1.45 -7.48
N LYS A 244 5.63 -0.50 -7.33
CA LYS A 244 4.99 0.16 -8.47
C LYS A 244 5.94 0.97 -9.33
N SER A 245 7.05 1.46 -8.75
CA SER A 245 8.05 2.25 -9.47
C SER A 245 9.36 1.47 -9.55
N PRO A 246 9.72 0.90 -10.70
CA PRO A 246 10.96 0.13 -10.86
C PRO A 246 12.24 0.93 -10.59
N PHE A 247 12.10 2.23 -10.33
CA PHE A 247 13.17 3.17 -10.06
C PHE A 247 13.33 3.52 -8.59
N THR A 248 12.43 3.04 -7.73
CA THR A 248 12.35 3.45 -6.32
C THR A 248 12.55 2.30 -5.35
N TYR A 249 13.05 1.13 -5.83
CA TYR A 249 13.37 0.03 -4.94
C TYR A 249 14.18 0.52 -3.73
N GLN A 250 13.61 0.39 -2.54
CA GLN A 250 14.14 0.91 -1.26
C GLN A 250 14.21 2.45 -1.13
N HIS A 251 13.72 3.26 -2.09
CA HIS A 251 13.76 4.71 -1.98
C HIS A 251 13.12 5.20 -0.67
N SER A 252 11.88 4.82 -0.44
CA SER A 252 11.11 5.27 0.73
C SER A 252 11.79 4.86 2.03
N GLN A 253 12.35 3.65 2.09
CA GLN A 253 13.10 3.20 3.26
C GLN A 253 14.37 4.03 3.49
N LYS A 254 15.14 4.33 2.43
CA LYS A 254 16.37 5.13 2.54
C LYS A 254 16.08 6.57 2.91
N VAL A 255 15.03 7.18 2.40
CA VAL A 255 14.57 8.51 2.83
C VAL A 255 14.23 8.50 4.32
N ALA A 256 13.53 7.48 4.81
CA ALA A 256 13.19 7.33 6.21
C ALA A 256 14.42 7.18 7.11
N GLU A 257 15.38 6.31 6.75
CA GLU A 257 16.63 6.09 7.47
C GLU A 257 17.48 7.38 7.59
N ILE A 258 17.65 8.09 6.46
CA ILE A 258 18.39 9.36 6.41
C ILE A 258 17.66 10.42 7.25
N SER A 259 16.34 10.52 7.13
CA SER A 259 15.53 11.48 7.88
C SER A 259 15.65 11.26 9.39
N ARG A 260 15.53 10.01 9.86
CA ARG A 260 15.73 9.64 11.28
C ARG A 260 17.13 9.97 11.76
N PHE A 261 18.16 9.65 10.98
CA PHE A 261 19.54 9.97 11.29
C PHE A 261 19.76 11.48 11.46
N LEU A 262 19.27 12.29 10.51
CA LEU A 262 19.38 13.75 10.56
C LEU A 262 18.62 14.32 11.77
N ALA A 263 17.43 13.82 12.07
CA ALA A 263 16.64 14.20 13.24
C ALA A 263 17.41 13.96 14.54
N GLY A 264 18.07 12.80 14.67
CA GLY A 264 18.94 12.49 15.82
C GLY A 264 20.14 13.43 15.93
N LYS A 265 20.80 13.75 14.79
CA LYS A 265 21.92 14.71 14.75
C LYS A 265 21.51 16.15 15.04
N MET A 266 20.26 16.47 14.90
CA MET A 266 19.65 17.75 15.23
C MET A 266 18.99 17.76 16.62
N SER A 267 19.20 16.72 17.41
CA SER A 267 18.75 16.58 18.81
C SER A 267 17.23 16.61 19.00
N LEU A 268 16.48 16.08 18.01
CA LEU A 268 15.07 15.81 18.21
C LEU A 268 14.93 14.63 19.19
N CYS A 269 13.83 14.61 19.96
CA CYS A 269 13.56 13.50 20.87
C CYS A 269 13.32 12.17 20.10
N GLU A 270 13.50 11.05 20.77
CA GLU A 270 13.40 9.72 20.15
C GLU A 270 12.01 9.52 19.50
N HIS A 271 10.94 9.95 20.15
CA HIS A 271 9.60 9.92 19.61
C HIS A 271 9.49 10.64 18.24
N ASP A 272 9.98 11.88 18.15
CA ASP A 272 9.95 12.62 16.89
C ASP A 272 10.81 11.96 15.81
N GLN A 273 11.95 11.36 16.17
CA GLN A 273 12.79 10.61 15.25
C GLN A 273 12.04 9.41 14.64
N GLU A 274 11.28 8.68 15.44
CA GLU A 274 10.49 7.55 14.99
C GLU A 274 9.30 7.97 14.14
N MET A 275 8.61 9.04 14.52
CA MET A 275 7.53 9.61 13.72
C MET A 275 8.02 10.14 12.36
N ILE A 276 9.19 10.77 12.32
CA ILE A 276 9.84 11.21 11.08
C ILE A 276 10.23 10.00 10.22
N PHE A 277 10.70 8.92 10.83
CA PHE A 277 10.98 7.68 10.12
C PHE A 277 9.73 7.14 9.43
N ILE A 278 8.61 7.04 10.15
CA ILE A 278 7.33 6.57 9.59
C ILE A 278 6.87 7.52 8.47
N ALA A 279 6.92 8.83 8.68
CA ALA A 279 6.54 9.81 7.66
C ALA A 279 7.41 9.68 6.39
N GLY A 280 8.70 9.44 6.55
CA GLY A 280 9.62 9.16 5.45
C GLY A 280 9.29 7.87 4.69
N LEU A 281 8.85 6.81 5.38
CA LEU A 281 8.43 5.56 4.74
C LEU A 281 7.21 5.75 3.83
N VAL A 282 6.29 6.61 4.22
CA VAL A 282 4.97 6.74 3.54
C VAL A 282 4.82 8.05 2.75
N HIS A 283 5.92 8.84 2.58
CA HIS A 283 5.84 10.15 1.94
C HIS A 283 5.32 10.10 0.50
N ASP A 284 5.60 9.04 -0.20
CA ASP A 284 5.29 8.83 -1.62
C ASP A 284 4.04 7.96 -1.87
N ILE A 285 3.29 7.60 -0.83
CA ILE A 285 2.18 6.65 -0.93
C ILE A 285 1.10 7.08 -1.94
N GLY A 286 0.92 8.38 -2.15
CA GLY A 286 0.02 8.92 -3.16
C GLY A 286 0.43 8.64 -4.62
N LYS A 287 1.69 8.24 -4.87
CA LYS A 287 2.16 7.84 -6.21
C LYS A 287 1.45 6.59 -6.74
N LEU A 288 0.84 5.80 -5.87
CA LEU A 288 0.03 4.66 -6.28
C LEU A 288 -1.12 5.06 -7.21
N LYS A 289 -1.64 6.28 -7.08
CA LYS A 289 -2.65 6.86 -8.00
C LYS A 289 -2.07 7.46 -9.28
N THR A 290 -0.76 7.55 -9.40
CA THR A 290 -0.13 8.12 -10.60
C THR A 290 -0.11 7.06 -11.71
N PRO A 291 -0.62 7.36 -12.92
CA PRO A 291 -0.57 6.43 -14.04
C PRO A 291 0.87 5.99 -14.38
N ASP A 292 1.03 4.72 -14.72
CA ASP A 292 2.34 4.10 -14.96
C ASP A 292 3.08 4.74 -16.14
N ASP A 293 2.38 5.15 -17.19
CA ASP A 293 2.94 5.84 -18.35
C ASP A 293 3.61 7.17 -17.99
N ILE A 294 3.12 7.83 -16.94
CA ILE A 294 3.71 9.06 -16.40
C ILE A 294 4.84 8.73 -15.43
N LEU A 295 4.60 7.78 -14.52
CA LEU A 295 5.55 7.41 -13.46
C LEU A 295 6.83 6.81 -14.05
N HIS A 296 6.70 5.98 -15.11
CA HIS A 296 7.81 5.29 -15.76
C HIS A 296 8.39 6.02 -16.98
N LYS A 297 7.91 7.23 -17.26
CA LYS A 297 8.36 7.99 -18.43
C LYS A 297 9.86 8.24 -18.39
N GLN A 298 10.53 7.79 -19.47
CA GLN A 298 11.94 8.11 -19.69
C GLN A 298 12.07 9.50 -20.30
N GLY A 299 12.49 10.47 -19.51
CA GLY A 299 12.70 11.84 -19.97
C GLY A 299 11.92 12.90 -19.18
N LYS A 300 11.88 14.12 -19.71
CA LYS A 300 11.17 15.23 -19.05
C LYS A 300 9.66 15.06 -19.19
N LEU A 301 8.95 15.30 -18.10
CA LEU A 301 7.49 15.40 -18.10
C LEU A 301 7.06 16.71 -18.77
N ASN A 302 5.96 16.65 -19.54
CA ASN A 302 5.29 17.86 -20.00
C ASN A 302 4.45 18.48 -18.85
N ASP A 303 3.87 19.66 -19.08
CA ASP A 303 3.14 20.39 -18.05
C ASP A 303 1.90 19.63 -17.52
N GLN A 304 1.23 18.85 -18.38
CA GLN A 304 0.06 18.05 -17.98
C GLN A 304 0.50 16.86 -17.12
N GLU A 305 1.52 16.14 -17.54
CA GLU A 305 2.09 15.01 -16.79
C GLU A 305 2.67 15.48 -15.45
N TYR A 306 3.38 16.61 -15.45
CA TYR A 306 3.91 17.20 -14.23
C TYR A 306 2.79 17.62 -13.26
N THR A 307 1.69 18.16 -13.79
CA THR A 307 0.52 18.49 -12.98
C THR A 307 -0.11 17.23 -12.34
N ARG A 308 -0.20 16.12 -13.08
CA ARG A 308 -0.69 14.86 -12.55
C ARG A 308 0.23 14.29 -11.47
N ILE A 309 1.54 14.34 -11.68
CA ILE A 309 2.49 13.84 -10.68
C ILE A 309 2.44 14.66 -9.38
N LYS A 310 2.30 16.00 -9.45
CA LYS A 310 2.18 16.85 -8.26
C LYS A 310 1.03 16.44 -7.33
N ARG A 311 -0.02 15.85 -7.89
CA ARG A 311 -1.20 15.41 -7.14
C ARG A 311 -0.87 14.38 -6.06
N HIS A 312 0.20 13.58 -6.24
CA HIS A 312 0.53 12.52 -5.27
C HIS A 312 0.70 13.07 -3.84
N THR A 313 1.17 14.30 -3.65
CA THR A 313 1.32 14.90 -2.31
C THR A 313 -0.03 15.09 -1.60
N ILE A 314 -1.06 15.52 -2.33
CA ILE A 314 -2.43 15.59 -1.81
C ILE A 314 -3.00 14.20 -1.55
N ASP A 315 -2.80 13.27 -2.47
CA ASP A 315 -3.28 11.89 -2.29
C ASP A 315 -2.58 11.23 -1.09
N THR A 316 -1.29 11.52 -0.84
CA THR A 316 -0.56 11.14 0.39
C THR A 316 -1.23 11.73 1.64
N GLU A 317 -1.48 13.04 1.65
CA GLU A 317 -2.10 13.72 2.80
C GLU A 317 -3.47 13.13 3.15
N LEU A 318 -4.35 13.00 2.14
CA LEU A 318 -5.70 12.47 2.32
C LEU A 318 -5.71 11.01 2.81
N ALA A 319 -4.77 10.20 2.33
CA ALA A 319 -4.61 8.83 2.77
C ALA A 319 -4.16 8.76 4.23
N LEU A 320 -3.09 9.46 4.55
CA LEU A 320 -2.45 9.38 5.85
C LEU A 320 -3.26 10.06 6.97
N HIS A 321 -4.07 11.07 6.67
CA HIS A 321 -5.01 11.63 7.64
C HIS A 321 -6.07 10.63 8.11
N LYS A 322 -6.46 9.67 7.27
CA LYS A 322 -7.39 8.60 7.65
C LYS A 322 -6.71 7.52 8.49
N VAL A 323 -5.46 7.19 8.15
CA VAL A 323 -4.68 6.14 8.83
C VAL A 323 -4.13 6.63 10.16
N PHE A 324 -3.68 7.88 10.23
CA PHE A 324 -3.03 8.51 11.38
C PHE A 324 -3.77 9.80 11.79
N PRO A 325 -5.02 9.73 12.27
CA PRO A 325 -5.92 10.88 12.38
C PRO A 325 -5.42 11.99 13.32
N ASN A 326 -4.67 11.66 14.36
CA ASN A 326 -4.23 12.60 15.40
C ASN A 326 -2.70 12.79 15.43
N SER A 327 -2.03 12.60 14.28
CA SER A 327 -0.58 12.71 14.21
C SER A 327 -0.12 13.72 13.15
N LYS A 328 1.15 14.09 13.22
CA LYS A 328 1.82 14.95 12.23
C LYS A 328 2.36 14.18 11.01
N ILE A 329 2.23 12.86 10.98
CA ILE A 329 2.78 12.01 9.90
C ILE A 329 2.27 12.46 8.54
N ALA A 330 0.96 12.70 8.42
CA ALA A 330 0.35 13.12 7.16
C ALA A 330 0.92 14.46 6.67
N GLU A 331 1.05 15.44 7.56
CA GLU A 331 1.59 16.76 7.25
C GLU A 331 3.07 16.66 6.84
N TRP A 332 3.89 15.95 7.63
CA TRP A 332 5.33 15.84 7.35
C TRP A 332 5.59 15.08 6.04
N ALA A 333 4.85 14.01 5.80
CA ALA A 333 4.96 13.23 4.59
C ALA A 333 4.55 14.04 3.34
N SER A 334 3.42 14.75 3.38
CA SER A 334 2.91 15.50 2.22
C SER A 334 3.71 16.76 1.88
N ASN A 335 4.46 17.31 2.83
CA ASN A 335 5.27 18.53 2.65
C ASN A 335 6.62 18.30 1.94
N HIS A 336 7.02 17.07 1.62
CA HIS A 336 8.37 16.77 1.11
C HIS A 336 8.75 17.49 -0.19
N HIS A 337 7.78 17.92 -0.98
CA HIS A 337 7.99 18.73 -2.18
C HIS A 337 7.76 20.23 -1.98
N GLU A 338 7.42 20.69 -0.79
CA GLU A 338 7.42 22.10 -0.47
C GLU A 338 8.86 22.67 -0.43
N ARG A 339 9.00 23.95 -0.69
CA ARG A 339 10.28 24.65 -0.70
C ARG A 339 10.17 25.91 0.15
N LEU A 340 11.26 26.28 0.85
CA LEU A 340 11.22 27.40 1.82
C LEU A 340 10.91 28.76 1.16
N ASP A 341 11.16 28.89 -0.13
CA ASP A 341 10.86 30.09 -0.94
C ASP A 341 9.42 30.13 -1.48
N GLY A 342 8.60 29.11 -1.20
CA GLY A 342 7.24 28.98 -1.72
C GLY A 342 7.15 28.49 -3.16
N SER A 343 8.25 28.11 -3.80
CA SER A 343 8.26 27.54 -5.16
C SER A 343 7.85 26.06 -5.23
N GLY A 344 7.69 25.42 -4.06
CA GLY A 344 7.28 24.02 -3.92
C GLY A 344 5.79 23.80 -4.20
N TYR A 345 5.30 22.61 -3.91
CA TYR A 345 3.89 22.21 -4.03
C TYR A 345 3.54 21.20 -2.93
N PRO A 346 2.26 21.00 -2.60
CA PRO A 346 1.05 21.43 -3.30
C PRO A 346 0.51 22.79 -2.85
N TYR A 347 0.89 23.29 -1.67
CA TYR A 347 0.29 24.48 -1.03
C TYR A 347 1.14 25.74 -1.15
N HIS A 348 2.33 25.66 -1.75
CA HIS A 348 3.29 26.75 -1.86
C HIS A 348 3.68 27.33 -0.48
N LYS A 349 3.85 26.42 0.51
CA LYS A 349 4.27 26.77 1.86
C LYS A 349 5.68 27.40 1.85
N THR A 350 5.86 28.35 2.77
CA THR A 350 7.14 29.06 2.93
C THR A 350 7.91 28.57 4.19
N ALA A 351 9.07 29.16 4.41
CA ALA A 351 9.86 28.85 5.60
C ALA A 351 9.12 29.05 6.93
N THR A 352 8.12 29.92 7.00
CA THR A 352 7.31 30.13 8.21
C THR A 352 6.26 29.06 8.45
N ASP A 353 5.88 28.35 7.40
CA ASP A 353 4.81 27.35 7.43
C ASP A 353 5.32 25.92 7.61
N LEU A 354 6.60 25.70 7.34
CA LEU A 354 7.23 24.39 7.37
C LEU A 354 7.99 24.20 8.69
N ASP A 355 7.59 23.21 9.46
CA ASP A 355 8.31 22.79 10.67
C ASP A 355 9.61 22.03 10.35
N LEU A 356 10.41 21.77 11.38
CA LEU A 356 11.70 21.11 11.19
C LEU A 356 11.60 19.68 10.65
N PRO A 357 10.65 18.81 11.07
CA PRO A 357 10.46 17.49 10.50
C PRO A 357 10.16 17.51 9.00
N SER A 358 9.23 18.36 8.54
CA SER A 358 8.93 18.53 7.11
C SER A 358 10.17 18.89 6.30
N ARG A 359 11.02 19.80 6.83
CA ARG A 359 12.28 20.20 6.16
C ARG A 359 13.32 19.09 6.15
N ILE A 360 13.36 18.24 7.18
CA ILE A 360 14.26 17.08 7.23
C ILE A 360 13.89 16.09 6.12
N ILE A 361 12.63 15.73 5.99
CA ILE A 361 12.15 14.78 4.96
C ILE A 361 12.42 15.37 3.55
N ALA A 362 12.13 16.65 3.33
CA ALA A 362 12.37 17.31 2.04
C ALA A 362 13.85 17.31 1.63
N VAL A 363 14.78 17.48 2.57
CA VAL A 363 16.23 17.42 2.31
C VAL A 363 16.68 15.98 2.07
N ALA A 364 16.18 15.02 2.86
CA ALA A 364 16.51 13.61 2.74
C ALA A 364 16.01 13.03 1.40
N ASP A 365 14.79 13.37 0.97
CA ASP A 365 14.22 12.96 -0.32
C ASP A 365 15.07 13.45 -1.49
N VAL A 366 15.38 14.75 -1.54
CA VAL A 366 16.26 15.30 -2.59
C VAL A 366 17.63 14.61 -2.59
N PHE A 367 18.23 14.42 -1.44
CA PHE A 367 19.54 13.76 -1.33
C PHE A 367 19.48 12.32 -1.84
N GLN A 368 18.50 11.54 -1.39
CA GLN A 368 18.36 10.15 -1.78
C GLN A 368 18.05 10.03 -3.28
N ALA A 369 17.18 10.89 -3.82
CA ALA A 369 16.88 10.91 -5.25
C ALA A 369 18.11 11.22 -6.12
N LEU A 370 19.10 11.95 -5.64
CA LEU A 370 20.35 12.26 -6.35
C LEU A 370 21.39 11.14 -6.19
N SER A 371 21.43 10.45 -5.07
CA SER A 371 22.40 9.39 -4.74
C SER A 371 22.01 7.99 -5.21
N GLN A 372 20.80 7.81 -5.74
CA GLN A 372 20.29 6.54 -6.26
C GLN A 372 20.55 6.38 -7.76
N ASP A 373 20.87 5.15 -8.18
CA ASP A 373 20.87 4.78 -9.60
C ASP A 373 19.45 4.81 -10.16
N ARG A 374 19.25 5.45 -11.31
CA ARG A 374 18.00 5.45 -12.06
C ARG A 374 18.25 4.97 -13.49
N PRO A 375 17.32 4.31 -14.18
CA PRO A 375 17.56 3.74 -15.51
C PRO A 375 18.11 4.70 -16.55
N TYR A 376 17.80 5.98 -16.40
CA TYR A 376 18.22 7.06 -17.32
C TYR A 376 19.32 7.94 -16.74
N ARG A 377 19.76 7.70 -15.49
CA ARG A 377 20.79 8.48 -14.82
C ARG A 377 21.49 7.64 -13.74
N PRO A 378 22.82 7.41 -13.85
CA PRO A 378 23.57 6.84 -12.76
C PRO A 378 23.52 7.75 -11.52
N ARG A 379 23.74 7.16 -10.35
CA ARG A 379 23.89 7.93 -9.10
C ARG A 379 24.96 8.98 -9.25
N MET A 380 24.71 10.14 -8.65
CA MET A 380 25.68 11.22 -8.65
C MET A 380 26.77 11.00 -7.60
N PRO A 381 28.01 11.36 -7.90
CA PRO A 381 29.07 11.36 -6.88
C PRO A 381 28.80 12.44 -5.82
N GLN A 382 29.29 12.18 -4.60
CA GLN A 382 29.02 13.03 -3.43
C GLN A 382 29.28 14.52 -3.65
N HIS A 383 30.39 14.87 -4.32
CA HIS A 383 30.79 16.27 -4.55
C HIS A 383 29.82 17.00 -5.49
N GLU A 384 29.23 16.30 -6.45
CA GLU A 384 28.20 16.87 -7.34
C GLU A 384 26.89 17.08 -6.61
N ILE A 385 26.48 16.10 -5.75
CA ILE A 385 25.29 16.22 -4.90
C ILE A 385 25.45 17.41 -3.95
N GLU A 386 26.62 17.52 -3.31
CA GLU A 386 26.93 18.65 -2.41
C GLU A 386 26.82 20.00 -3.13
N ALA A 387 27.39 20.11 -4.31
CA ALA A 387 27.36 21.34 -5.09
C ALA A 387 25.91 21.71 -5.51
N LEU A 388 25.15 20.74 -6.00
CA LEU A 388 23.75 20.95 -6.42
C LEU A 388 22.86 21.36 -5.24
N MET A 389 22.96 20.64 -4.10
CA MET A 389 22.15 20.96 -2.94
C MET A 389 22.57 22.28 -2.28
N THR A 390 23.88 22.67 -2.34
CA THR A 390 24.34 24.00 -1.93
C THR A 390 23.65 25.08 -2.75
N ALA A 391 23.60 24.94 -4.08
CA ALA A 391 22.88 25.90 -4.93
C ALA A 391 21.39 25.99 -4.56
N MET A 392 20.73 24.87 -4.27
CA MET A 392 19.31 24.87 -3.83
C MET A 392 19.12 25.60 -2.47
N VAL A 393 20.09 25.52 -1.58
CA VAL A 393 20.09 26.29 -0.30
C VAL A 393 20.27 27.77 -0.56
N ASP A 394 21.23 28.15 -1.43
CA ASP A 394 21.51 29.54 -1.79
C ASP A 394 20.33 30.21 -2.52
N GLU A 395 19.56 29.42 -3.27
CA GLU A 395 18.29 29.82 -3.90
C GLU A 395 17.11 29.90 -2.91
N GLY A 396 17.29 29.54 -1.64
CA GLY A 396 16.25 29.56 -0.63
C GLY A 396 15.25 28.39 -0.72
N LYS A 397 15.55 27.32 -1.46
CA LYS A 397 14.67 26.16 -1.64
C LYS A 397 14.77 25.14 -0.54
N LEU A 398 15.97 24.85 -0.03
CA LEU A 398 16.23 23.87 1.03
C LEU A 398 16.67 24.53 2.33
N CYS A 399 16.44 23.86 3.44
CA CYS A 399 16.77 24.35 4.76
C CYS A 399 18.30 24.34 5.03
N PRO A 400 18.93 25.51 5.26
CA PRO A 400 20.38 25.60 5.49
C PRO A 400 20.87 24.79 6.68
N SER A 401 20.12 24.76 7.80
CA SER A 401 20.50 24.04 9.01
C SER A 401 20.44 22.52 8.84
N VAL A 402 19.40 22.01 8.15
CA VAL A 402 19.26 20.58 7.85
C VAL A 402 20.34 20.14 6.88
N PHE A 403 20.52 20.87 5.77
CA PHE A 403 21.57 20.56 4.79
C PHE A 403 22.98 20.68 5.40
N GLY A 404 23.22 21.68 6.25
CA GLY A 404 24.48 21.79 6.98
C GLY A 404 24.76 20.59 7.90
N THR A 405 23.71 19.96 8.46
CA THR A 405 23.85 18.73 9.23
C THR A 405 24.15 17.53 8.32
N LEU A 406 23.44 17.39 7.20
CA LEU A 406 23.70 16.36 6.18
C LEU A 406 25.16 16.48 5.67
N LYS A 407 25.60 17.68 5.30
CA LYS A 407 26.95 17.94 4.80
C LYS A 407 28.05 17.53 5.77
N ARG A 408 27.87 17.77 7.08
CA ARG A 408 28.83 17.31 8.14
C ARG A 408 28.90 15.78 8.23
N HIS A 409 27.89 15.07 7.77
CA HIS A 409 27.79 13.61 7.83
C HIS A 409 27.62 12.97 6.43
N LEU A 410 28.12 13.66 5.39
CA LEU A 410 27.86 13.33 3.99
C LEU A 410 28.23 11.89 3.64
N ASP A 411 29.42 11.42 4.05
CA ASP A 411 29.88 10.05 3.79
C ASP A 411 28.92 9.02 4.39
N GLY A 412 28.51 9.22 5.65
CA GLY A 412 27.57 8.31 6.32
C GLY A 412 26.20 8.28 5.66
N CYS A 413 25.65 9.45 5.31
CA CYS A 413 24.37 9.56 4.61
C CYS A 413 24.45 8.92 3.21
N TYR A 414 25.57 9.10 2.50
CA TYR A 414 25.78 8.50 1.19
C TYR A 414 25.85 6.98 1.26
N GLN A 415 26.58 6.44 2.24
CA GLN A 415 26.61 4.98 2.44
C GLN A 415 25.23 4.41 2.77
N MET A 416 24.45 5.05 3.67
CA MET A 416 23.07 4.66 3.95
C MET A 416 22.18 4.66 2.69
N SER A 417 22.41 5.62 1.78
CA SER A 417 21.62 5.76 0.57
C SER A 417 21.90 4.67 -0.48
N ILE A 418 23.10 4.09 -0.52
CA ILE A 418 23.53 3.16 -1.56
C ILE A 418 23.67 1.70 -1.10
N GLN A 419 23.67 1.44 0.22
CA GLN A 419 23.68 0.08 0.74
C GLN A 419 22.33 -0.59 0.55
N ASP A 420 22.34 -1.85 0.08
CA ASP A 420 21.14 -2.66 0.09
C ASP A 420 20.71 -2.89 1.55
N SER A 421 19.41 -2.73 1.81
CA SER A 421 18.83 -3.09 3.12
C SER A 421 18.72 -4.62 3.18
N GLU A 422 19.30 -5.24 4.20
CA GLU A 422 19.22 -6.68 4.45
C GLU A 422 17.79 -7.18 4.67
#